data_9a610c9bc012b701dd3221251ecc7b60
#
_entry.id   9a610c9bc012b701dd3221251ecc7b60
#
_cell.length_a   1.000
_cell.length_b   1.000
_cell.length_c   1.000
_cell.angle_alpha   90.00
_cell.angle_beta   90.00
_cell.angle_gamma   90.00
#
_symmetry.space_group_name_H-M   'P 1'
#
loop_
_entity.id
_entity.type
_entity.pdbx_description
1 polymer ?
#
loop_
_entity_poly.entity_id
_entity_poly.type
_entity_poly.pdbx_seq_one_letter_code
_entity_poly.pdbx_strand_id
1 'polypeptide(L)'
;MKRVFSFFLFSFLMSLVALAQDPQGVKNIDLPDMYRQIDEAISQSPRYIADYEEKISKAKQALETANEEQRLMLLMEISRMYESFCGDSAQVYTERALELARQDGYNEIEGECMARLAYLCTFLGSQTESLTLLGRMSPHALSSEALVTYYRAYMMVYNNLSNNTQLQQMRQEFGELYACYMDSLLATAPEGSETYCRYREPQLVGEGRLEEALKMNTQRLNMTTDGSHENAIVCYSRYTIYREMGDMEMAKYWLCRSALDDVRNAVLDQMSLIALAELLEAEGATERASRYIRFTWECNRRYSPRMRSWQIAPLLTAIEDSYEAKILHKSRILTIWGGVVSLLSIFFVIVLFCLFRQRKQLKAARQQLEDTNKHLVDTNSKLKWMNDWVSKSNAEWQAENKKLKEKIHETNK
;
A
#
# COMPACT_ATOMS: atom_id res chain seq x y z
N MET A 1 -44.65 -26.93 -5.19
CA MET A 1 -44.69 -25.76 -4.32
C MET A 1 -43.32 -25.38 -3.68
N LYS A 2 -42.47 -26.31 -3.26
CA LYS A 2 -41.13 -25.94 -2.64
C LYS A 2 -40.10 -25.29 -3.60
N ARG A 3 -40.15 -25.52 -4.91
CA ARG A 3 -39.21 -24.92 -5.89
C ARG A 3 -39.60 -23.49 -6.32
N VAL A 4 -40.84 -23.10 -6.23
CA VAL A 4 -41.34 -21.75 -6.57
C VAL A 4 -41.04 -20.77 -5.42
N PHE A 5 -41.09 -21.26 -4.17
CA PHE A 5 -40.77 -20.44 -3.00
C PHE A 5 -39.26 -20.08 -2.89
N SER A 6 -38.39 -21.00 -3.33
CA SER A 6 -36.94 -20.75 -3.36
C SER A 6 -36.53 -19.71 -4.42
N PHE A 7 -37.25 -19.64 -5.55
CA PHE A 7 -37.00 -18.67 -6.60
C PHE A 7 -37.43 -17.25 -6.24
N PHE A 8 -38.55 -17.12 -5.51
CA PHE A 8 -39.02 -15.84 -4.99
C PHE A 8 -38.17 -15.30 -3.86
N LEU A 9 -37.63 -16.16 -2.99
CA LEU A 9 -36.73 -15.76 -1.91
C LEU A 9 -35.35 -15.30 -2.47
N PHE A 10 -34.85 -15.97 -3.52
CA PHE A 10 -33.61 -15.59 -4.19
C PHE A 10 -33.75 -14.30 -5.02
N SER A 11 -34.91 -14.09 -5.67
CA SER A 11 -35.24 -12.85 -6.38
C SER A 11 -35.42 -11.68 -5.43
N PHE A 12 -35.95 -11.91 -4.22
CA PHE A 12 -36.16 -10.87 -3.19
C PHE A 12 -34.81 -10.50 -2.50
N LEU A 13 -33.90 -11.47 -2.31
CA LEU A 13 -32.54 -11.19 -1.84
C LEU A 13 -31.72 -10.43 -2.90
N MET A 14 -31.89 -10.74 -4.19
CA MET A 14 -31.20 -10.01 -5.27
C MET A 14 -31.75 -8.60 -5.48
N SER A 15 -33.02 -8.32 -5.13
CA SER A 15 -33.59 -6.97 -5.18
C SER A 15 -33.17 -6.10 -3.97
N LEU A 16 -32.74 -6.71 -2.85
CA LEU A 16 -32.23 -5.99 -1.70
C LEU A 16 -30.71 -5.59 -1.86
N VAL A 17 -29.98 -6.33 -2.68
CA VAL A 17 -28.58 -5.96 -3.02
C VAL A 17 -28.49 -4.82 -4.06
N ALA A 18 -29.59 -4.52 -4.76
CA ALA A 18 -29.63 -3.47 -5.80
C ALA A 18 -29.91 -2.04 -5.28
N LEU A 19 -30.04 -1.82 -3.96
CA LEU A 19 -30.45 -0.53 -3.39
C LEU A 19 -29.35 0.24 -2.61
N ALA A 20 -28.14 -0.29 -2.52
CA ALA A 20 -27.01 0.48 -2.00
C ALA A 20 -26.22 1.14 -3.15
N GLN A 21 -26.90 1.91 -4.01
CA GLN A 21 -26.20 2.86 -4.86
C GLN A 21 -25.77 4.03 -3.99
N ASP A 22 -24.43 4.27 -3.93
CA ASP A 22 -23.87 5.47 -3.32
C ASP A 22 -24.63 6.71 -3.84
N PRO A 23 -25.25 7.54 -2.96
CA PRO A 23 -25.97 8.74 -3.37
C PRO A 23 -25.14 9.72 -4.21
N GLN A 24 -23.80 9.58 -4.21
CA GLN A 24 -22.90 10.36 -5.05
C GLN A 24 -22.58 9.73 -6.42
N GLY A 25 -23.18 8.57 -6.74
CA GLY A 25 -23.11 7.99 -8.09
C GLY A 25 -21.71 7.59 -8.56
N VAL A 26 -20.83 7.11 -7.66
CA VAL A 26 -19.53 6.55 -8.04
C VAL A 26 -19.78 5.33 -8.93
N LYS A 27 -19.69 5.50 -10.24
CA LYS A 27 -20.04 4.47 -11.25
C LYS A 27 -18.90 3.56 -11.63
N ASN A 28 -17.64 4.01 -11.46
CA ASN A 28 -16.44 3.23 -11.77
C ASN A 28 -15.37 3.50 -10.72
N ILE A 29 -15.10 2.52 -9.88
CA ILE A 29 -14.00 2.56 -8.92
C ILE A 29 -12.73 2.08 -9.62
N ASP A 30 -11.75 2.97 -9.74
CA ASP A 30 -10.40 2.65 -10.22
C ASP A 30 -9.41 2.73 -9.06
N LEU A 31 -9.36 1.67 -8.23
CA LEU A 31 -8.43 1.58 -7.12
C LEU A 31 -6.95 1.66 -7.54
N PRO A 32 -6.51 1.02 -8.64
CA PRO A 32 -5.16 1.21 -9.17
C PRO A 32 -4.80 2.68 -9.40
N ASP A 33 -5.70 3.47 -9.97
CA ASP A 33 -5.47 4.90 -10.18
C ASP A 33 -5.44 5.68 -8.86
N MET A 34 -6.32 5.37 -7.92
CA MET A 34 -6.30 5.95 -6.57
C MET A 34 -4.97 5.70 -5.87
N TYR A 35 -4.46 4.46 -5.93
CA TYR A 35 -3.15 4.14 -5.37
C TYR A 35 -2.00 4.89 -6.05
N ARG A 36 -2.06 5.09 -7.36
CA ARG A 36 -1.08 5.89 -8.11
C ARG A 36 -1.11 7.35 -7.64
N GLN A 37 -2.31 7.94 -7.48
CA GLN A 37 -2.46 9.30 -6.98
C GLN A 37 -1.90 9.47 -5.56
N ILE A 38 -2.11 8.49 -4.67
CA ILE A 38 -1.53 8.50 -3.31
C ILE A 38 0.00 8.40 -3.39
N ASP A 39 0.55 7.50 -4.21
CA ASP A 39 1.99 7.35 -4.41
C ASP A 39 2.62 8.67 -4.91
N GLU A 40 1.97 9.36 -5.84
CA GLU A 40 2.38 10.68 -6.33
C GLU A 40 2.28 11.76 -5.24
N ALA A 41 1.19 11.79 -4.49
CA ALA A 41 1.00 12.75 -3.39
C ALA A 41 2.06 12.57 -2.29
N ILE A 42 2.38 11.33 -1.92
CA ILE A 42 3.47 11.02 -0.97
C ILE A 42 4.81 11.56 -1.49
N SER A 43 5.10 11.38 -2.78
CA SER A 43 6.34 11.89 -3.38
C SER A 43 6.41 13.43 -3.37
N GLN A 44 5.27 14.11 -3.45
CA GLN A 44 5.14 15.57 -3.43
C GLN A 44 4.91 16.14 -2.02
N SER A 45 4.77 15.29 -0.99
CA SER A 45 4.46 15.72 0.38
C SER A 45 5.43 16.76 0.96
N PRO A 46 6.75 16.77 0.63
CA PRO A 46 7.63 17.85 1.11
C PRO A 46 7.20 19.24 0.66
N ARG A 47 6.60 19.34 -0.53
CA ARG A 47 6.05 20.61 -1.03
C ARG A 47 4.80 21.01 -0.26
N TYR A 48 3.85 20.10 -0.07
CA TYR A 48 2.62 20.39 0.69
C TYR A 48 2.93 20.82 2.12
N ILE A 49 3.91 20.17 2.75
CA ILE A 49 4.39 20.52 4.09
C ILE A 49 5.00 21.92 4.09
N ALA A 50 5.86 22.25 3.13
CA ALA A 50 6.48 23.57 3.03
C ALA A 50 5.45 24.68 2.80
N ASP A 51 4.46 24.44 1.92
CA ASP A 51 3.36 25.38 1.67
C ASP A 51 2.51 25.59 2.94
N TYR A 52 2.33 24.56 3.76
CA TYR A 52 1.61 24.67 5.02
C TYR A 52 2.43 25.38 6.11
N GLU A 53 3.72 25.10 6.21
CA GLU A 53 4.66 25.81 7.11
C GLU A 53 4.72 27.31 6.77
N GLU A 54 4.65 27.68 5.49
CA GLU A 54 4.57 29.08 5.07
C GLU A 54 3.28 29.76 5.57
N LYS A 55 2.12 29.08 5.50
CA LYS A 55 0.85 29.61 6.05
C LYS A 55 0.97 29.86 7.56
N ILE A 56 1.50 28.89 8.30
CA ILE A 56 1.75 29.02 9.74
C ILE A 56 2.71 30.19 10.02
N SER A 57 3.77 30.33 9.24
CA SER A 57 4.73 31.42 9.38
C SER A 57 4.07 32.81 9.20
N LYS A 58 3.18 32.95 8.22
CA LYS A 58 2.42 34.18 8.02
C LYS A 58 1.51 34.50 9.20
N ALA A 59 0.82 33.52 9.77
CA ALA A 59 0.00 33.71 10.96
C ALA A 59 0.85 34.12 12.18
N LYS A 60 2.04 33.55 12.35
CA LYS A 60 2.98 33.95 13.40
C LYS A 60 3.51 35.37 13.22
N GLN A 61 3.81 35.81 12.00
CA GLN A 61 4.21 37.19 11.72
C GLN A 61 3.08 38.16 12.03
N ALA A 62 1.83 37.79 11.69
CA ALA A 62 0.67 38.61 12.06
C ALA A 62 0.52 38.73 13.60
N LEU A 63 0.82 37.64 14.35
CA LEU A 63 0.77 37.65 15.81
C LEU A 63 1.77 38.63 16.43
N GLU A 64 2.95 38.83 15.83
CA GLU A 64 3.98 39.77 16.33
C GLU A 64 3.52 41.23 16.30
N THR A 65 2.67 41.60 15.33
CA THR A 65 2.20 42.96 15.11
C THR A 65 0.77 43.20 15.58
N ALA A 66 0.10 42.18 16.13
CA ALA A 66 -1.29 42.21 16.54
C ALA A 66 -1.51 43.03 17.83
N ASN A 67 -2.64 43.70 17.92
CA ASN A 67 -3.13 44.29 19.21
C ASN A 67 -3.61 43.16 20.15
N GLU A 68 -3.96 43.47 21.39
CA GLU A 68 -4.31 42.51 22.44
C GLU A 68 -5.48 41.58 22.03
N GLU A 69 -6.56 42.16 21.52
CA GLU A 69 -7.75 41.40 21.08
C GLU A 69 -7.44 40.47 19.88
N GLN A 70 -6.73 41.00 18.88
CA GLN A 70 -6.28 40.19 17.72
C GLN A 70 -5.30 39.10 18.11
N ARG A 71 -4.46 39.36 19.14
CA ARG A 71 -3.45 38.39 19.61
C ARG A 71 -4.07 37.14 20.14
N LEU A 72 -5.16 37.22 20.91
CA LEU A 72 -5.86 36.08 21.44
C LEU A 72 -6.48 35.22 20.32
N MET A 73 -7.16 35.85 19.35
CA MET A 73 -7.73 35.16 18.18
C MET A 73 -6.66 34.47 17.34
N LEU A 74 -5.53 35.13 17.09
CA LEU A 74 -4.43 34.57 16.32
C LEU A 74 -3.74 33.40 17.04
N LEU A 75 -3.60 33.44 18.37
CA LEU A 75 -3.09 32.31 19.14
C LEU A 75 -3.97 31.08 19.00
N MET A 76 -5.30 31.25 19.06
CA MET A 76 -6.27 30.18 18.86
C MET A 76 -6.26 29.65 17.42
N GLU A 77 -6.15 30.53 16.45
CA GLU A 77 -6.02 30.15 15.02
C GLU A 77 -4.76 29.36 14.76
N ILE A 78 -3.60 29.83 15.24
CA ILE A 78 -2.34 29.11 15.10
C ILE A 78 -2.42 27.74 15.80
N SER A 79 -3.05 27.66 16.98
CA SER A 79 -3.29 26.38 17.65
C SER A 79 -4.14 25.44 16.80
N ARG A 80 -5.19 25.92 16.12
CA ARG A 80 -6.02 25.10 15.21
C ARG A 80 -5.21 24.64 14.01
N MET A 81 -4.38 25.51 13.42
CA MET A 81 -3.50 25.12 12.31
C MET A 81 -2.52 24.00 12.70
N TYR A 82 -2.06 23.99 13.94
CA TYR A 82 -1.16 22.95 14.42
C TYR A 82 -1.84 21.64 14.81
N GLU A 83 -3.17 21.60 14.97
CA GLU A 83 -3.90 20.43 15.53
C GLU A 83 -3.63 19.14 14.77
N SER A 84 -3.62 19.16 13.44
CA SER A 84 -3.32 17.99 12.59
C SER A 84 -1.88 17.96 12.07
N PHE A 85 -1.08 19.01 12.36
CA PHE A 85 0.28 19.18 11.86
C PHE A 85 1.36 18.96 12.91
N CYS A 86 1.19 19.47 14.13
CA CYS A 86 2.12 19.29 15.24
C CYS A 86 1.39 19.50 16.58
N GLY A 87 0.98 18.40 17.22
CA GLY A 87 0.18 18.41 18.44
C GLY A 87 0.85 19.15 19.60
N ASP A 88 2.16 19.00 19.79
CA ASP A 88 2.91 19.68 20.83
C ASP A 88 2.87 21.22 20.64
N SER A 89 2.96 21.70 19.39
CA SER A 89 2.82 23.11 19.07
C SER A 89 1.39 23.61 19.28
N ALA A 90 0.38 22.82 18.91
CA ALA A 90 -1.02 23.15 19.18
C ALA A 90 -1.27 23.36 20.66
N GLN A 91 -0.70 22.50 21.52
CA GLN A 91 -0.76 22.64 22.97
C GLN A 91 -0.13 23.96 23.44
N VAL A 92 1.11 24.23 23.03
CA VAL A 92 1.84 25.45 23.43
C VAL A 92 1.07 26.74 23.08
N TYR A 93 0.51 26.82 21.86
CA TYR A 93 -0.26 27.99 21.46
C TYR A 93 -1.60 28.10 22.18
N THR A 94 -2.24 26.98 22.54
CA THR A 94 -3.44 26.99 23.41
C THR A 94 -3.12 27.42 24.81
N GLU A 95 -1.99 26.97 25.41
CA GLU A 95 -1.52 27.43 26.74
C GLU A 95 -1.27 28.94 26.77
N ARG A 96 -0.62 29.47 25.74
CA ARG A 96 -0.39 30.92 25.61
C ARG A 96 -1.71 31.71 25.49
N ALA A 97 -2.68 31.16 24.74
CA ALA A 97 -4.01 31.78 24.65
C ALA A 97 -4.74 31.75 26.00
N LEU A 98 -4.62 30.63 26.74
CA LEU A 98 -5.21 30.51 28.08
C LEU A 98 -4.61 31.50 29.08
N GLU A 99 -3.29 31.67 29.05
CA GLU A 99 -2.61 32.64 29.93
C GLU A 99 -3.08 34.06 29.64
N LEU A 100 -3.16 34.42 28.37
CA LEU A 100 -3.63 35.75 27.96
C LEU A 100 -5.10 35.97 28.34
N ALA A 101 -5.97 34.98 28.08
CA ALA A 101 -7.39 35.07 28.47
C ALA A 101 -7.59 35.28 29.98
N ARG A 102 -6.76 34.63 30.80
CA ARG A 102 -6.76 34.80 32.26
C ARG A 102 -6.29 36.20 32.70
N GLN A 103 -5.22 36.67 32.08
CA GLN A 103 -4.66 38.02 32.42
C GLN A 103 -5.67 39.13 32.11
N ASP A 104 -6.39 38.99 31.00
CA ASP A 104 -7.30 40.02 30.51
C ASP A 104 -8.76 39.82 31.00
N GLY A 105 -9.04 38.72 31.74
CA GLY A 105 -10.35 38.44 32.33
C GLY A 105 -11.41 37.96 31.32
N TYR A 106 -10.99 37.36 30.19
CA TYR A 106 -11.90 36.81 29.17
C TYR A 106 -12.37 35.40 29.58
N ASN A 107 -13.28 35.32 30.56
CA ASN A 107 -13.73 34.08 31.16
C ASN A 107 -14.31 33.06 30.18
N GLU A 108 -15.03 33.50 29.15
CA GLU A 108 -15.60 32.62 28.12
C GLU A 108 -14.51 31.97 27.28
N ILE A 109 -13.52 32.74 26.84
CA ILE A 109 -12.38 32.25 26.07
C ILE A 109 -11.44 31.40 26.93
N GLU A 110 -11.30 31.71 28.23
CA GLU A 110 -10.59 30.86 29.20
C GLU A 110 -11.21 29.45 29.21
N GLY A 111 -12.54 29.38 29.30
CA GLY A 111 -13.26 28.09 29.26
C GLY A 111 -13.03 27.33 27.93
N GLU A 112 -13.08 28.03 26.81
CA GLU A 112 -12.77 27.42 25.48
C GLU A 112 -11.32 26.90 25.42
N CYS A 113 -10.34 27.71 25.84
CA CYS A 113 -8.94 27.32 25.87
C CYS A 113 -8.71 26.10 26.80
N MET A 114 -9.32 26.08 27.98
CA MET A 114 -9.20 24.93 28.89
C MET A 114 -9.79 23.64 28.30
N ALA A 115 -10.99 23.72 27.71
CA ALA A 115 -11.61 22.57 27.08
C ALA A 115 -10.78 22.05 25.90
N ARG A 116 -10.27 22.97 25.09
CA ARG A 116 -9.38 22.65 23.97
C ARG A 116 -8.05 22.03 24.44
N LEU A 117 -7.46 22.59 25.49
CA LEU A 117 -6.22 22.04 26.06
C LEU A 117 -6.43 20.63 26.59
N ALA A 118 -7.54 20.39 27.30
CA ALA A 118 -7.90 19.05 27.76
C ALA A 118 -8.08 18.06 26.61
N TYR A 119 -8.74 18.50 25.54
CA TYR A 119 -8.88 17.69 24.31
C TYR A 119 -7.51 17.36 23.68
N LEU A 120 -6.62 18.35 23.53
CA LEU A 120 -5.28 18.16 22.99
C LEU A 120 -4.44 17.21 23.88
N CYS A 121 -4.50 17.38 25.21
CA CYS A 121 -3.85 16.45 26.14
C CYS A 121 -4.30 15.00 25.92
N THR A 122 -5.59 14.78 25.70
CA THR A 122 -6.12 13.44 25.41
C THR A 122 -5.52 12.87 24.12
N PHE A 123 -5.45 13.71 23.10
CA PHE A 123 -4.90 13.34 21.78
C PHE A 123 -3.40 13.01 21.86
N LEU A 124 -2.68 13.71 22.75
CA LEU A 124 -1.25 13.51 23.00
C LEU A 124 -0.95 12.42 24.04
N GLY A 125 -1.98 11.75 24.61
CA GLY A 125 -1.86 10.65 25.57
C GLY A 125 -1.74 11.02 27.02
N SER A 126 -1.90 12.28 27.30
CA SER A 126 -1.86 12.84 28.66
C SER A 126 -3.25 12.81 29.31
N GLN A 127 -3.83 11.61 29.51
CA GLN A 127 -5.20 11.45 30.03
C GLN A 127 -5.35 12.02 31.45
N THR A 128 -4.32 11.94 32.29
CA THR A 128 -4.34 12.46 33.65
C THR A 128 -4.41 13.98 33.66
N GLU A 129 -3.63 14.65 32.82
CA GLU A 129 -3.66 16.09 32.65
C GLU A 129 -5.00 16.56 32.08
N SER A 130 -5.53 15.84 31.10
CA SER A 130 -6.85 16.11 30.53
C SER A 130 -7.94 16.05 31.61
N LEU A 131 -8.03 14.95 32.37
CA LEU A 131 -9.00 14.81 33.47
C LEU A 131 -8.82 15.86 34.56
N THR A 132 -7.59 16.24 34.85
CA THR A 132 -7.29 17.31 35.82
C THR A 132 -7.83 18.68 35.37
N LEU A 133 -7.64 19.01 34.08
CA LEU A 133 -8.17 20.24 33.49
C LEU A 133 -9.70 20.24 33.48
N LEU A 134 -10.29 19.15 32.99
CA LEU A 134 -11.75 18.99 32.90
C LEU A 134 -12.43 19.03 34.27
N GLY A 135 -11.81 18.43 35.29
CA GLY A 135 -12.32 18.45 36.66
C GLY A 135 -12.28 19.83 37.38
N ARG A 136 -11.52 20.80 36.83
CA ARG A 136 -11.48 22.21 37.33
C ARG A 136 -12.52 23.11 36.66
N MET A 137 -13.20 22.61 35.62
CA MET A 137 -14.15 23.40 34.84
C MET A 137 -15.57 23.22 35.38
N SER A 138 -16.36 24.29 35.35
CA SER A 138 -17.79 24.24 35.61
C SER A 138 -18.56 24.22 34.29
N PRO A 139 -19.26 23.14 33.93
CA PRO A 139 -20.00 23.06 32.66
C PRO A 139 -21.02 24.19 32.47
N HIS A 140 -21.61 24.67 33.57
CA HIS A 140 -22.62 25.74 33.53
C HIS A 140 -22.05 27.12 33.18
N ALA A 141 -20.75 27.30 33.28
CA ALA A 141 -20.05 28.55 32.96
C ALA A 141 -19.49 28.57 31.51
N LEU A 142 -19.67 27.47 30.75
CA LEU A 142 -19.12 27.35 29.41
C LEU A 142 -20.12 27.83 28.35
N SER A 143 -19.62 28.44 27.28
CA SER A 143 -20.38 28.64 26.05
C SER A 143 -20.79 27.29 25.44
N SER A 144 -21.80 27.27 24.59
CA SER A 144 -22.23 26.04 23.91
C SER A 144 -21.11 25.37 23.14
N GLU A 145 -20.23 26.14 22.50
CA GLU A 145 -19.07 25.62 21.76
C GLU A 145 -18.01 25.02 22.68
N ALA A 146 -17.67 25.71 23.76
CA ALA A 146 -16.75 25.21 24.78
C ALA A 146 -17.30 23.97 25.48
N LEU A 147 -18.61 23.91 25.71
CA LEU A 147 -19.28 22.75 26.32
C LEU A 147 -19.25 21.52 25.43
N VAL A 148 -19.43 21.66 24.12
CA VAL A 148 -19.25 20.56 23.14
C VAL A 148 -17.80 20.07 23.19
N THR A 149 -16.81 20.95 23.22
CA THR A 149 -15.39 20.58 23.29
C THR A 149 -15.06 19.90 24.61
N TYR A 150 -15.64 20.35 25.73
CA TYR A 150 -15.53 19.74 27.05
C TYR A 150 -16.05 18.31 27.07
N TYR A 151 -17.27 18.06 26.56
CA TYR A 151 -17.81 16.70 26.48
C TYR A 151 -17.03 15.82 25.49
N ARG A 152 -16.57 16.39 24.39
CA ARG A 152 -15.68 15.70 23.43
C ARG A 152 -14.38 15.23 24.08
N ALA A 153 -13.76 16.07 24.93
CA ALA A 153 -12.55 15.70 25.64
C ALA A 153 -12.78 14.54 26.62
N TYR A 154 -13.83 14.60 27.44
CA TYR A 154 -14.20 13.51 28.35
C TYR A 154 -14.49 12.20 27.59
N MET A 155 -15.31 12.29 26.55
CA MET A 155 -15.62 11.14 25.71
C MET A 155 -14.35 10.49 25.17
N MET A 156 -13.41 11.27 24.64
CA MET A 156 -12.15 10.73 24.10
C MET A 156 -11.25 10.16 25.18
N VAL A 157 -11.17 10.78 26.37
CA VAL A 157 -10.42 10.20 27.50
C VAL A 157 -10.94 8.81 27.85
N TYR A 158 -12.26 8.69 28.05
CA TYR A 158 -12.85 7.41 28.42
C TYR A 158 -12.83 6.36 27.32
N ASN A 159 -12.91 6.78 26.05
CA ASN A 159 -12.67 5.88 24.93
C ASN A 159 -11.24 5.31 24.97
N ASN A 160 -10.24 6.18 25.16
CA ASN A 160 -8.85 5.75 25.26
C ASN A 160 -8.61 4.84 26.45
N LEU A 161 -9.17 5.17 27.61
CA LEU A 161 -9.05 4.35 28.83
C LEU A 161 -9.73 2.99 28.65
N SER A 162 -10.93 2.95 28.08
CA SER A 162 -11.65 1.69 27.81
C SER A 162 -10.85 0.79 26.87
N ASN A 163 -10.28 1.35 25.80
CA ASN A 163 -9.52 0.57 24.80
C ASN A 163 -8.17 0.07 25.31
N ASN A 164 -7.55 0.80 26.27
CA ASN A 164 -6.19 0.50 26.73
C ASN A 164 -6.14 -0.25 28.07
N THR A 165 -7.25 -0.35 28.81
CA THR A 165 -7.28 -1.12 30.08
C THR A 165 -7.40 -2.62 29.83
N GLN A 166 -6.66 -3.40 30.61
CA GLN A 166 -6.74 -4.87 30.58
C GLN A 166 -7.81 -5.40 31.55
N LEU A 167 -8.23 -4.61 32.54
CA LEU A 167 -9.23 -4.99 33.52
C LEU A 167 -10.63 -4.88 32.93
N GLN A 168 -11.31 -6.01 32.82
CA GLN A 168 -12.65 -6.08 32.17
C GLN A 168 -13.69 -5.17 32.85
N GLN A 169 -13.70 -5.13 34.19
CA GLN A 169 -14.61 -4.26 34.93
C GLN A 169 -14.38 -2.80 34.59
N MET A 170 -13.12 -2.35 34.64
CA MET A 170 -12.76 -0.96 34.30
C MET A 170 -13.06 -0.62 32.83
N ARG A 171 -12.87 -1.58 31.93
CA ARG A 171 -13.25 -1.41 30.51
C ARG A 171 -14.74 -1.12 30.36
N GLN A 172 -15.58 -1.83 31.09
CA GLN A 172 -17.02 -1.61 31.09
C GLN A 172 -17.36 -0.25 31.71
N GLU A 173 -16.82 0.09 32.89
CA GLU A 173 -17.05 1.38 33.55
C GLU A 173 -16.64 2.57 32.66
N PHE A 174 -15.47 2.49 32.00
CA PHE A 174 -15.05 3.53 31.07
C PHE A 174 -15.90 3.57 29.81
N GLY A 175 -16.39 2.42 29.30
CA GLY A 175 -17.32 2.36 28.19
C GLY A 175 -18.66 3.02 28.51
N GLU A 176 -19.19 2.84 29.71
CA GLU A 176 -20.41 3.50 30.19
C GLU A 176 -20.21 5.03 30.32
N LEU A 177 -19.06 5.48 30.83
CA LEU A 177 -18.73 6.90 30.88
C LEU A 177 -18.55 7.50 29.50
N TYR A 178 -17.91 6.78 28.57
CA TYR A 178 -17.84 7.19 27.17
C TYR A 178 -19.23 7.43 26.58
N ALA A 179 -20.17 6.48 26.76
CA ALA A 179 -21.54 6.61 26.27
C ALA A 179 -22.28 7.79 26.90
N CYS A 180 -22.15 7.99 28.23
CA CYS A 180 -22.75 9.11 28.93
C CYS A 180 -22.29 10.48 28.41
N TYR A 181 -20.96 10.63 28.15
CA TYR A 181 -20.45 11.90 27.62
C TYR A 181 -20.74 12.07 26.11
N MET A 182 -20.89 10.98 25.34
CA MET A 182 -21.39 11.01 23.98
C MET A 182 -22.83 11.55 23.94
N ASP A 183 -23.71 11.03 24.79
CA ASP A 183 -25.09 11.50 24.89
C ASP A 183 -25.18 12.96 25.32
N SER A 184 -24.33 13.39 26.26
CA SER A 184 -24.23 14.78 26.70
C SER A 184 -23.77 15.70 25.57
N LEU A 185 -22.80 15.27 24.76
CA LEU A 185 -22.33 16.00 23.57
C LEU A 185 -23.46 16.16 22.54
N LEU A 186 -24.15 15.07 22.24
CA LEU A 186 -25.25 15.07 21.28
C LEU A 186 -26.44 15.91 21.72
N ALA A 187 -26.73 15.94 23.03
CA ALA A 187 -27.77 16.80 23.60
C ALA A 187 -27.38 18.30 23.54
N THR A 188 -26.10 18.61 23.49
CA THR A 188 -25.59 20.00 23.43
C THR A 188 -25.40 20.49 22.00
N ALA A 189 -24.97 19.61 21.08
CA ALA A 189 -24.74 19.97 19.69
C ALA A 189 -26.08 20.22 18.96
N PRO A 190 -26.21 21.32 18.18
CA PRO A 190 -27.44 21.55 17.40
C PRO A 190 -27.73 20.41 16.45
N GLU A 191 -28.95 19.89 16.47
CA GLU A 191 -29.38 18.80 15.58
C GLU A 191 -29.13 19.16 14.11
N GLY A 192 -28.55 18.25 13.35
CA GLY A 192 -28.21 18.45 11.95
C GLY A 192 -26.94 19.27 11.71
N SER A 193 -26.27 19.80 12.75
CA SER A 193 -24.96 20.41 12.61
C SER A 193 -23.89 19.36 12.24
N GLU A 194 -22.75 19.83 11.69
CA GLU A 194 -21.61 18.92 11.40
C GLU A 194 -21.19 18.14 12.65
N THR A 195 -21.07 18.83 13.77
CA THR A 195 -20.71 18.23 15.06
C THR A 195 -21.72 17.15 15.48
N TYR A 196 -23.03 17.45 15.44
CA TYR A 196 -24.07 16.45 15.77
C TYR A 196 -23.96 15.22 14.87
N CYS A 197 -23.91 15.45 13.56
CA CYS A 197 -23.80 14.35 12.58
C CYS A 197 -22.52 13.52 12.77
N ARG A 198 -21.40 14.16 13.06
CA ARG A 198 -20.09 13.53 13.27
C ARG A 198 -20.11 12.51 14.42
N TYR A 199 -20.82 12.81 15.49
CA TYR A 199 -20.87 11.93 16.68
C TYR A 199 -22.08 11.01 16.69
N ARG A 200 -23.18 11.36 16.04
CA ARG A 200 -24.35 10.47 15.89
C ARG A 200 -24.07 9.33 14.88
N GLU A 201 -23.32 9.60 13.85
CA GLU A 201 -22.98 8.63 12.80
C GLU A 201 -22.32 7.35 13.37
N PRO A 202 -21.24 7.38 14.20
CA PRO A 202 -20.68 6.15 14.77
C PRO A 202 -21.63 5.44 15.74
N GLN A 203 -22.55 6.13 16.42
CA GLN A 203 -23.58 5.47 17.22
C GLN A 203 -24.54 4.65 16.34
N LEU A 204 -24.99 5.23 15.21
CA LEU A 204 -25.83 4.53 14.24
C LEU A 204 -25.13 3.29 13.67
N VAL A 205 -23.81 3.38 13.43
CA VAL A 205 -23.00 2.22 13.02
C VAL A 205 -23.01 1.15 14.12
N GLY A 206 -22.78 1.54 15.37
CA GLY A 206 -22.81 0.63 16.52
C GLY A 206 -24.20 0.00 16.78
N GLU A 207 -25.27 0.71 16.45
CA GLU A 207 -26.65 0.22 16.49
C GLU A 207 -27.00 -0.69 15.29
N GLY A 208 -26.11 -0.84 14.30
CA GLY A 208 -26.36 -1.57 13.05
C GLY A 208 -27.26 -0.85 12.05
N ARG A 209 -27.55 0.44 12.27
CA ARG A 209 -28.39 1.30 11.41
C ARG A 209 -27.54 1.95 10.30
N LEU A 210 -26.92 1.12 9.47
CA LEU A 210 -25.90 1.53 8.52
C LEU A 210 -26.40 2.47 7.42
N GLU A 211 -27.63 2.27 6.95
CA GLU A 211 -28.27 3.14 5.94
C GLU A 211 -28.48 4.57 6.48
N GLU A 212 -28.89 4.69 7.73
CA GLU A 212 -29.08 5.99 8.37
C GLU A 212 -27.72 6.68 8.63
N ALA A 213 -26.72 5.89 9.04
CA ALA A 213 -25.35 6.39 9.15
C ALA A 213 -24.83 6.92 7.81
N LEU A 214 -25.07 6.19 6.71
CA LEU A 214 -24.66 6.61 5.36
C LEU A 214 -25.39 7.89 4.91
N LYS A 215 -26.68 8.01 5.20
CA LYS A 215 -27.45 9.23 4.92
C LYS A 215 -26.89 10.43 5.69
N MET A 216 -26.58 10.25 6.96
CA MET A 216 -25.98 11.30 7.81
C MET A 216 -24.58 11.68 7.32
N ASN A 217 -23.75 10.70 6.97
CA ASN A 217 -22.45 10.93 6.37
C ASN A 217 -22.56 11.71 5.05
N THR A 218 -23.56 11.43 4.22
CA THR A 218 -23.82 12.19 2.99
C THR A 218 -24.17 13.66 3.29
N GLN A 219 -24.90 13.93 4.36
CA GLN A 219 -25.15 15.32 4.78
C GLN A 219 -23.85 16.02 5.16
N ARG A 220 -22.98 15.35 5.95
CA ARG A 220 -21.64 15.90 6.31
C ARG A 220 -20.78 16.16 5.09
N LEU A 221 -20.77 15.22 4.13
CA LEU A 221 -19.98 15.36 2.90
C LEU A 221 -20.37 16.59 2.10
N ASN A 222 -21.68 16.91 2.07
CA ASN A 222 -22.20 18.13 1.43
C ASN A 222 -21.91 19.43 2.19
N MET A 223 -21.50 19.35 3.47
CA MET A 223 -21.08 20.49 4.29
C MET A 223 -19.60 20.80 4.18
N THR A 224 -18.79 19.91 3.60
CA THR A 224 -17.35 20.05 3.48
C THR A 224 -16.93 20.40 2.05
N THR A 225 -15.78 21.06 1.92
CA THR A 225 -15.16 21.32 0.61
C THR A 225 -14.40 20.08 0.15
N ASP A 226 -14.67 19.63 -1.07
CA ASP A 226 -13.97 18.50 -1.66
C ASP A 226 -12.46 18.71 -1.66
N GLY A 227 -11.70 17.68 -1.25
CA GLY A 227 -10.24 17.75 -1.13
C GLY A 227 -9.72 18.49 0.11
N SER A 228 -10.57 18.96 1.04
CA SER A 228 -10.14 19.52 2.33
C SER A 228 -9.85 18.44 3.36
N HIS A 229 -9.15 18.81 4.45
CA HIS A 229 -8.94 17.90 5.57
C HIS A 229 -10.27 17.50 6.24
N GLU A 230 -11.22 18.41 6.36
CA GLU A 230 -12.57 18.13 6.88
C GLU A 230 -13.27 17.08 6.01
N ASN A 231 -13.13 17.19 4.68
CA ASN A 231 -13.64 16.19 3.74
C ASN A 231 -12.97 14.82 3.94
N ALA A 232 -11.65 14.79 4.15
CA ALA A 232 -10.90 13.58 4.44
C ALA A 232 -11.44 12.85 5.67
N ILE A 233 -11.77 13.58 6.74
CA ILE A 233 -12.39 13.02 7.95
C ILE A 233 -13.75 12.37 7.63
N VAL A 234 -14.58 13.01 6.81
CA VAL A 234 -15.88 12.46 6.41
C VAL A 234 -15.72 11.23 5.53
N CYS A 235 -14.74 11.23 4.63
CA CYS A 235 -14.40 10.06 3.80
C CYS A 235 -13.91 8.88 4.67
N TYR A 236 -13.13 9.12 5.72
CA TYR A 236 -12.73 8.08 6.67
C TYR A 236 -13.94 7.47 7.40
N SER A 237 -14.86 8.29 7.87
CA SER A 237 -16.10 7.81 8.47
C SER A 237 -16.92 6.97 7.47
N ARG A 238 -17.00 7.39 6.21
CA ARG A 238 -17.68 6.66 5.15
C ARG A 238 -17.02 5.32 4.85
N TYR A 239 -15.70 5.25 4.87
CA TYR A 239 -14.97 3.98 4.83
C TYR A 239 -15.44 3.03 5.93
N THR A 240 -15.56 3.50 7.18
CA THR A 240 -16.00 2.64 8.29
C THR A 240 -17.42 2.11 8.08
N ILE A 241 -18.33 2.93 7.56
CA ILE A 241 -19.71 2.51 7.25
C ILE A 241 -19.73 1.40 6.18
N TYR A 242 -19.04 1.60 5.04
CA TYR A 242 -18.99 0.61 3.97
C TYR A 242 -18.29 -0.69 4.40
N ARG A 243 -17.28 -0.60 5.25
CA ARG A 243 -16.63 -1.77 5.84
C ARG A 243 -17.62 -2.59 6.67
N GLU A 244 -18.43 -1.94 7.52
CA GLU A 244 -19.47 -2.62 8.32
C GLU A 244 -20.63 -3.15 7.44
N MET A 245 -20.92 -2.52 6.30
CA MET A 245 -21.83 -3.05 5.29
C MET A 245 -21.28 -4.27 4.53
N GLY A 246 -19.95 -4.53 4.63
CA GLY A 246 -19.26 -5.59 3.89
C GLY A 246 -18.89 -5.22 2.44
N ASP A 247 -19.12 -3.98 2.02
CA ASP A 247 -18.70 -3.47 0.71
C ASP A 247 -17.26 -2.98 0.76
N MET A 248 -16.33 -3.92 0.64
CA MET A 248 -14.90 -3.64 0.75
C MET A 248 -14.33 -2.83 -0.42
N GLU A 249 -14.99 -2.83 -1.57
CA GLU A 249 -14.55 -2.04 -2.73
C GLU A 249 -14.83 -0.56 -2.48
N MET A 250 -16.05 -0.22 -2.10
CA MET A 250 -16.45 1.13 -1.69
C MET A 250 -15.69 1.59 -0.44
N ALA A 251 -15.49 0.72 0.53
CA ALA A 251 -14.70 1.03 1.72
C ALA A 251 -13.28 1.46 1.34
N LYS A 252 -12.58 0.70 0.51
CA LYS A 252 -11.22 1.06 0.04
C LYS A 252 -11.20 2.36 -0.76
N TYR A 253 -12.17 2.56 -1.62
CA TYR A 253 -12.27 3.81 -2.38
C TYR A 253 -12.32 5.03 -1.46
N TRP A 254 -13.22 5.03 -0.47
CA TRP A 254 -13.36 6.17 0.46
C TRP A 254 -12.15 6.32 1.38
N LEU A 255 -11.52 5.22 1.77
CA LEU A 255 -10.27 5.26 2.52
C LEU A 255 -9.12 5.87 1.70
N CYS A 256 -9.02 5.52 0.41
CA CYS A 256 -8.05 6.13 -0.50
C CYS A 256 -8.30 7.64 -0.68
N ARG A 257 -9.58 8.06 -0.80
CA ARG A 257 -9.95 9.49 -0.86
C ARG A 257 -9.47 10.21 0.40
N SER A 258 -9.78 9.68 1.57
CA SER A 258 -9.34 10.24 2.84
C SER A 258 -7.82 10.35 2.92
N ALA A 259 -7.09 9.28 2.62
CA ALA A 259 -5.63 9.27 2.66
C ALA A 259 -5.00 10.28 1.68
N LEU A 260 -5.53 10.38 0.46
CA LEU A 260 -5.06 11.31 -0.56
C LEU A 260 -5.23 12.77 -0.13
N ASP A 261 -6.40 13.11 0.41
CA ASP A 261 -6.72 14.45 0.85
C ASP A 261 -5.90 14.83 2.10
N ASP A 262 -5.69 13.90 3.05
CA ASP A 262 -4.82 14.12 4.21
C ASP A 262 -3.37 14.41 3.78
N VAL A 263 -2.81 13.66 2.86
CA VAL A 263 -1.44 13.90 2.35
C VAL A 263 -1.34 15.28 1.68
N ARG A 264 -2.31 15.64 0.85
CA ARG A 264 -2.33 16.94 0.12
C ARG A 264 -2.49 18.15 1.05
N ASN A 265 -3.18 17.97 2.17
CA ASN A 265 -3.38 19.00 3.18
C ASN A 265 -2.28 19.03 4.26
N ALA A 266 -1.18 18.31 4.05
CA ALA A 266 -0.07 18.21 5.00
C ALA A 266 -0.49 17.75 6.41
N VAL A 267 -1.54 16.92 6.51
CA VAL A 267 -1.93 16.29 7.77
C VAL A 267 -0.86 15.28 8.17
N LEU A 268 -0.29 15.41 9.35
CA LEU A 268 0.76 14.50 9.82
C LEU A 268 0.23 13.38 10.72
N ASP A 269 -1.04 13.41 11.07
CA ASP A 269 -1.74 12.38 11.83
C ASP A 269 -2.19 11.15 10.99
N GLN A 270 -1.96 11.04 9.80
CA GLN A 270 -2.06 9.95 8.79
C GLN A 270 -2.86 8.68 9.18
N MET A 271 -4.00 8.80 9.89
CA MET A 271 -4.83 7.65 10.31
C MET A 271 -5.34 6.84 9.13
N SER A 272 -5.76 7.53 8.08
CA SER A 272 -6.29 6.90 6.86
C SER A 272 -5.24 6.05 6.16
N LEU A 273 -3.99 6.50 6.15
CA LEU A 273 -2.89 5.77 5.52
C LEU A 273 -2.46 4.55 6.35
N ILE A 274 -2.58 4.62 7.70
CA ILE A 274 -2.38 3.45 8.58
C ILE A 274 -3.39 2.37 8.24
N ALA A 275 -4.68 2.72 8.24
CA ALA A 275 -5.75 1.77 7.93
C ALA A 275 -5.62 1.18 6.52
N LEU A 276 -5.18 2.00 5.55
CA LEU A 276 -4.93 1.53 4.19
C LEU A 276 -3.73 0.58 4.11
N ALA A 277 -2.66 0.84 4.87
CA ALA A 277 -1.50 -0.05 4.94
C ALA A 277 -1.88 -1.41 5.55
N GLU A 278 -2.72 -1.43 6.59
CA GLU A 278 -3.25 -2.67 7.18
C GLU A 278 -4.06 -3.50 6.18
N LEU A 279 -4.97 -2.86 5.44
CA LEU A 279 -5.76 -3.53 4.40
C LEU A 279 -4.89 -4.10 3.29
N LEU A 280 -3.92 -3.32 2.81
CA LEU A 280 -3.00 -3.73 1.75
C LEU A 280 -2.10 -4.90 2.19
N GLU A 281 -1.65 -4.91 3.45
CA GLU A 281 -0.89 -6.04 4.00
C GLU A 281 -1.75 -7.31 4.07
N ALA A 282 -2.99 -7.20 4.56
CA ALA A 282 -3.94 -8.32 4.59
C ALA A 282 -4.23 -8.89 3.20
N GLU A 283 -4.21 -8.06 2.15
CA GLU A 283 -4.38 -8.47 0.74
C GLU A 283 -3.07 -8.97 0.10
N GLY A 284 -1.96 -8.93 0.83
CA GLY A 284 -0.66 -9.36 0.32
C GLY A 284 0.07 -8.32 -0.54
N ALA A 285 -0.42 -7.08 -0.63
CA ALA A 285 0.24 -5.96 -1.32
C ALA A 285 1.33 -5.31 -0.44
N THR A 286 2.18 -6.14 0.17
CA THR A 286 3.15 -5.79 1.22
C THR A 286 4.12 -4.66 0.82
N GLU A 287 4.52 -4.58 -0.46
CA GLU A 287 5.43 -3.52 -0.93
C GLU A 287 4.80 -2.12 -0.79
N ARG A 288 3.52 -1.98 -1.13
CA ARG A 288 2.80 -0.71 -0.98
C ARG A 288 2.47 -0.44 0.47
N ALA A 289 2.05 -1.46 1.23
CA ALA A 289 1.83 -1.37 2.67
C ALA A 289 3.07 -0.86 3.41
N SER A 290 4.27 -1.43 3.13
CA SER A 290 5.54 -0.99 3.68
C SER A 290 5.85 0.48 3.34
N ARG A 291 5.61 0.91 2.10
CA ARG A 291 5.81 2.30 1.68
C ARG A 291 4.91 3.27 2.45
N TYR A 292 3.62 2.93 2.61
CA TYR A 292 2.65 3.77 3.29
C TYR A 292 2.92 3.85 4.80
N ILE A 293 3.22 2.73 5.45
CA ILE A 293 3.51 2.74 6.89
C ILE A 293 4.83 3.47 7.21
N ARG A 294 5.85 3.39 6.36
CA ARG A 294 7.09 4.17 6.52
C ARG A 294 6.83 5.67 6.41
N PHE A 295 6.07 6.09 5.41
CA PHE A 295 5.69 7.50 5.28
C PHE A 295 4.90 7.97 6.50
N THR A 296 3.93 7.19 6.97
CA THR A 296 3.17 7.48 8.18
C THR A 296 4.07 7.59 9.42
N TRP A 297 5.05 6.71 9.56
CA TRP A 297 6.02 6.76 10.64
C TRP A 297 6.82 8.07 10.65
N GLU A 298 7.30 8.52 9.48
CA GLU A 298 8.01 9.79 9.34
C GLU A 298 7.10 10.99 9.66
N CYS A 299 5.85 10.98 9.23
CA CYS A 299 4.86 12.00 9.58
C CYS A 299 4.62 12.06 11.09
N ASN A 300 4.42 10.91 11.73
CA ASN A 300 4.18 10.84 13.19
C ASN A 300 5.35 11.33 14.02
N ARG A 301 6.58 11.10 13.60
CA ARG A 301 7.77 11.64 14.28
C ARG A 301 7.79 13.18 14.29
N ARG A 302 7.16 13.82 13.30
CA ARG A 302 7.01 15.28 13.21
C ARG A 302 5.79 15.78 13.97
N TYR A 303 4.70 14.99 13.98
CA TYR A 303 3.44 15.34 14.64
C TYR A 303 3.56 15.38 16.16
N SER A 304 3.94 14.29 16.77
CA SER A 304 4.24 14.17 18.21
C SER A 304 5.01 12.89 18.50
N PRO A 305 6.25 12.96 18.98
CA PRO A 305 7.05 11.76 19.24
C PRO A 305 6.52 10.90 20.38
N ARG A 306 5.58 11.40 21.23
CA ARG A 306 5.18 10.72 22.48
C ARG A 306 4.10 9.66 22.31
N MET A 307 3.10 9.89 21.44
CA MET A 307 1.84 9.16 21.53
C MET A 307 1.66 7.99 20.58
N ARG A 308 1.95 8.18 19.30
CA ARG A 308 1.58 7.17 18.30
C ARG A 308 2.70 6.19 17.98
N SER A 309 3.90 6.47 18.41
CA SER A 309 5.04 5.57 18.15
C SER A 309 4.78 4.16 18.66
N TRP A 310 4.15 4.01 19.84
CA TRP A 310 3.83 2.69 20.40
C TRP A 310 2.69 1.97 19.65
N GLN A 311 1.77 2.71 19.02
CA GLN A 311 0.68 2.12 18.23
C GLN A 311 1.15 1.70 16.85
N ILE A 312 1.99 2.53 16.22
CA ILE A 312 2.47 2.31 14.84
C ILE A 312 3.67 1.36 14.80
N ALA A 313 4.54 1.36 15.82
CA ALA A 313 5.75 0.55 15.82
C ALA A 313 5.48 -0.96 15.65
N PRO A 314 4.51 -1.60 16.32
CA PRO A 314 4.22 -3.01 16.09
C PRO A 314 3.76 -3.30 14.67
N LEU A 315 2.90 -2.43 14.10
CA LEU A 315 2.41 -2.55 12.73
C LEU A 315 3.55 -2.32 11.71
N LEU A 316 4.37 -1.31 11.92
CA LEU A 316 5.57 -1.06 11.12
C LEU A 316 6.47 -2.29 11.11
N THR A 317 6.79 -2.84 12.28
CA THR A 317 7.65 -4.03 12.41
C THR A 317 7.04 -5.23 11.66
N ALA A 318 5.75 -5.51 11.88
CA ALA A 318 5.08 -6.64 11.23
C ALA A 318 5.08 -6.53 9.69
N ILE A 319 4.80 -5.32 9.16
CA ILE A 319 4.81 -5.07 7.71
C ILE A 319 6.24 -5.15 7.15
N GLU A 320 7.23 -4.61 7.85
CA GLU A 320 8.64 -4.67 7.44
C GLU A 320 9.16 -6.10 7.43
N ASP A 321 8.89 -6.90 8.47
CA ASP A 321 9.28 -8.31 8.54
C ASP A 321 8.66 -9.11 7.37
N SER A 322 7.39 -8.86 7.07
CA SER A 322 6.68 -9.46 5.95
C SER A 322 7.30 -9.06 4.59
N TYR A 323 7.68 -7.79 4.45
CA TYR A 323 8.33 -7.27 3.25
C TYR A 323 9.73 -7.86 3.06
N GLU A 324 10.55 -7.91 4.13
CA GLU A 324 11.87 -8.54 4.09
C GLU A 324 11.79 -10.02 3.74
N ALA A 325 10.85 -10.75 4.35
CA ALA A 325 10.63 -12.16 4.03
C ALA A 325 10.31 -12.38 2.54
N LYS A 326 9.48 -11.51 1.93
CA LYS A 326 9.18 -11.56 0.49
C LYS A 326 10.40 -11.26 -0.38
N ILE A 327 11.21 -10.27 -0.01
CA ILE A 327 12.45 -9.95 -0.73
C ILE A 327 13.42 -11.13 -0.67
N LEU A 328 13.62 -11.72 0.50
CA LEU A 328 14.49 -12.89 0.67
C LEU A 328 13.99 -14.08 -0.15
N HIS A 329 12.68 -14.31 -0.18
CA HIS A 329 12.08 -15.37 -1.00
C HIS A 329 12.31 -15.14 -2.50
N LYS A 330 12.06 -13.93 -3.00
CA LYS A 330 12.36 -13.55 -4.40
C LYS A 330 13.84 -13.70 -4.73
N SER A 331 14.72 -13.26 -3.83
CA SER A 331 16.17 -13.37 -3.99
C SER A 331 16.62 -14.84 -4.08
N ARG A 332 16.09 -15.73 -3.22
CA ARG A 332 16.36 -17.17 -3.29
C ARG A 332 15.93 -17.78 -4.62
N ILE A 333 14.73 -17.46 -5.10
CA ILE A 333 14.23 -17.92 -6.41
C ILE A 333 15.17 -17.46 -7.52
N LEU A 334 15.56 -16.18 -7.54
CA LEU A 334 16.49 -15.64 -8.54
C LEU A 334 17.85 -16.33 -8.50
N THR A 335 18.38 -16.64 -7.31
CA THR A 335 19.65 -17.36 -7.13
C THR A 335 19.54 -18.80 -7.67
N ILE A 336 18.43 -19.49 -7.40
CA ILE A 336 18.18 -20.84 -7.93
C ILE A 336 18.10 -20.80 -9.46
N TRP A 337 17.33 -19.87 -10.04
CA TRP A 337 17.24 -19.73 -11.50
C TRP A 337 18.58 -19.36 -12.14
N GLY A 338 19.35 -18.47 -11.50
CA GLY A 338 20.72 -18.14 -11.92
C GLY A 338 21.62 -19.37 -11.94
N GLY A 339 21.54 -20.21 -10.90
CA GLY A 339 22.25 -21.51 -10.86
C GLY A 339 21.84 -22.45 -11.99
N VAL A 340 20.55 -22.61 -12.23
CA VAL A 340 20.01 -23.46 -13.32
C VAL A 340 20.51 -22.97 -14.69
N VAL A 341 20.41 -21.67 -14.96
CA VAL A 341 20.86 -21.07 -16.22
C VAL A 341 22.37 -21.27 -16.40
N SER A 342 23.16 -21.10 -15.33
CA SER A 342 24.61 -21.32 -15.36
C SER A 342 24.95 -22.78 -15.68
N LEU A 343 24.29 -23.75 -15.07
CA LEU A 343 24.46 -25.17 -15.35
C LEU A 343 24.10 -25.53 -16.79
N LEU A 344 22.97 -25.01 -17.29
CA LEU A 344 22.57 -25.18 -18.69
C LEU A 344 23.59 -24.58 -19.66
N SER A 345 24.13 -23.42 -19.33
CA SER A 345 25.17 -22.77 -20.16
C SER A 345 26.43 -23.61 -20.23
N ILE A 346 26.91 -24.14 -19.10
CA ILE A 346 28.05 -25.06 -19.03
C ILE A 346 27.77 -26.33 -19.85
N PHE A 347 26.58 -26.93 -19.69
CA PHE A 347 26.18 -28.10 -20.46
C PHE A 347 26.21 -27.81 -21.97
N PHE A 348 25.70 -26.65 -22.38
CA PHE A 348 25.68 -26.25 -23.80
C PHE A 348 27.09 -26.09 -24.36
N VAL A 349 28.03 -25.49 -23.57
CA VAL A 349 29.45 -25.39 -23.96
C VAL A 349 30.09 -26.76 -24.12
N ILE A 350 29.79 -27.72 -23.22
CA ILE A 350 30.29 -29.09 -23.32
C ILE A 350 29.74 -29.78 -24.59
N VAL A 351 28.45 -29.65 -24.87
CA VAL A 351 27.83 -30.19 -26.10
C VAL A 351 28.48 -29.59 -27.33
N LEU A 352 28.68 -28.30 -27.40
CA LEU A 352 29.36 -27.62 -28.52
C LEU A 352 30.79 -28.14 -28.68
N PHE A 353 31.53 -28.31 -27.58
CA PHE A 353 32.88 -28.86 -27.63
C PHE A 353 32.87 -30.33 -28.15
N CYS A 354 31.95 -31.16 -27.69
CA CYS A 354 31.80 -32.54 -28.20
C CYS A 354 31.47 -32.56 -29.68
N LEU A 355 30.53 -31.73 -30.13
CA LEU A 355 30.16 -31.59 -31.55
C LEU A 355 31.33 -31.10 -32.40
N PHE A 356 32.10 -30.13 -31.91
CA PHE A 356 33.31 -29.67 -32.60
C PHE A 356 34.34 -30.77 -32.72
N ARG A 357 34.57 -31.53 -31.65
CA ARG A 357 35.45 -32.68 -31.64
C ARG A 357 35.00 -33.78 -32.62
N GLN A 358 33.71 -34.13 -32.65
CA GLN A 358 33.13 -35.09 -33.60
C GLN A 358 33.27 -34.58 -35.07
N ARG A 359 33.01 -33.31 -35.34
CA ARG A 359 33.22 -32.73 -36.68
C ARG A 359 34.67 -32.82 -37.13
N LYS A 360 35.66 -32.59 -36.21
CA LYS A 360 37.07 -32.72 -36.54
C LYS A 360 37.45 -34.18 -36.83
N GLN A 361 36.92 -35.15 -36.08
CA GLN A 361 37.16 -36.59 -36.32
C GLN A 361 36.49 -37.04 -37.64
N LEU A 362 35.27 -36.62 -37.90
CA LEU A 362 34.57 -36.92 -39.13
C LEU A 362 35.30 -36.35 -40.38
N LYS A 363 35.81 -35.14 -40.27
CA LYS A 363 36.62 -34.53 -41.34
C LYS A 363 37.93 -35.30 -41.61
N ALA A 364 38.62 -35.76 -40.55
CA ALA A 364 39.83 -36.58 -40.65
C ALA A 364 39.51 -37.95 -41.28
N ALA A 365 38.43 -38.60 -40.81
CA ALA A 365 38.01 -39.90 -41.37
C ALA A 365 37.61 -39.78 -42.86
N ARG A 366 36.93 -38.68 -43.22
CA ARG A 366 36.54 -38.40 -44.62
C ARG A 366 37.76 -38.19 -45.51
N GLN A 367 38.76 -37.51 -45.03
CA GLN A 367 40.04 -37.32 -45.74
C GLN A 367 40.79 -38.63 -45.94
N GLN A 368 40.87 -39.45 -44.86
CA GLN A 368 41.48 -40.79 -44.94
C GLN A 368 40.75 -41.70 -45.90
N LEU A 369 39.44 -41.68 -45.97
CA LEU A 369 38.60 -42.41 -46.91
C LEU A 369 38.89 -41.95 -48.37
N GLU A 370 38.98 -40.64 -48.58
CA GLU A 370 39.29 -40.05 -49.88
C GLU A 370 40.69 -40.45 -50.39
N ASP A 371 41.68 -40.42 -49.47
CA ASP A 371 43.08 -40.83 -49.80
C ASP A 371 43.12 -42.36 -50.09
N THR A 372 42.42 -43.17 -49.29
CA THR A 372 42.29 -44.62 -49.53
C THR A 372 41.61 -44.92 -50.88
N ASN A 373 40.53 -44.16 -51.21
CA ASN A 373 39.84 -44.30 -52.47
C ASN A 373 40.72 -43.92 -53.67
N LYS A 374 41.51 -42.85 -53.56
CA LYS A 374 42.51 -42.51 -54.56
C LYS A 374 43.56 -43.63 -54.77
N HIS A 375 44.05 -44.20 -53.68
CA HIS A 375 44.98 -45.31 -53.72
C HIS A 375 44.39 -46.56 -54.35
N LEU A 376 43.13 -46.85 -54.02
CA LEU A 376 42.39 -47.96 -54.67
C LEU A 376 42.20 -47.75 -56.19
N VAL A 377 41.84 -46.56 -56.60
CA VAL A 377 41.70 -46.20 -58.02
C VAL A 377 43.02 -46.36 -58.77
N ASP A 378 44.11 -45.86 -58.17
CA ASP A 378 45.48 -46.02 -58.74
C ASP A 378 45.90 -47.47 -58.85
N THR A 379 45.66 -48.26 -57.81
CA THR A 379 45.95 -49.71 -57.74
C THR A 379 45.11 -50.47 -58.78
N ASN A 380 43.82 -50.16 -58.90
CA ASN A 380 42.96 -50.77 -59.90
C ASN A 380 43.41 -50.41 -61.32
N SER A 381 43.86 -49.22 -61.56
CA SER A 381 44.42 -48.79 -62.86
C SER A 381 45.69 -49.55 -63.21
N LYS A 382 46.60 -49.79 -62.23
CA LYS A 382 47.80 -50.61 -62.40
C LYS A 382 47.47 -52.06 -62.64
N LEU A 383 46.49 -52.62 -61.91
CA LEU A 383 45.99 -54.00 -62.11
C LEU A 383 45.39 -54.19 -63.50
N LYS A 384 44.58 -53.23 -63.97
CA LYS A 384 44.02 -53.22 -65.30
C LYS A 384 45.09 -53.21 -66.37
N TRP A 385 46.06 -52.31 -66.22
CA TRP A 385 47.21 -52.25 -67.14
C TRP A 385 47.98 -53.57 -67.15
N MET A 386 48.26 -54.17 -66.00
CA MET A 386 48.97 -55.45 -65.87
C MET A 386 48.19 -56.60 -66.48
N ASN A 387 46.84 -56.61 -66.27
CA ASN A 387 45.96 -57.62 -66.93
C ASN A 387 45.97 -57.51 -68.47
N ASP A 388 45.92 -56.23 -68.97
CA ASP A 388 45.97 -55.96 -70.38
C ASP A 388 47.34 -56.39 -70.95
N TRP A 389 48.41 -56.09 -70.23
CA TRP A 389 49.76 -56.51 -70.62
C TRP A 389 49.90 -58.06 -70.61
N VAL A 390 49.49 -58.78 -69.55
CA VAL A 390 49.50 -60.24 -69.48
C VAL A 390 48.66 -60.87 -70.61
N SER A 391 47.47 -60.26 -70.86
CA SER A 391 46.62 -60.76 -71.93
C SER A 391 47.29 -60.57 -73.30
N LYS A 392 47.99 -59.47 -73.53
CA LYS A 392 48.72 -59.21 -74.79
C LYS A 392 49.94 -60.12 -74.92
N SER A 393 50.69 -60.31 -73.86
CA SER A 393 51.83 -61.24 -73.80
C SER A 393 51.43 -62.67 -73.99
N ASN A 394 50.30 -63.09 -73.46
CA ASN A 394 49.76 -64.47 -73.68
C ASN A 394 49.31 -64.67 -75.15
N ALA A 395 48.71 -63.65 -75.76
CA ALA A 395 48.34 -63.71 -77.18
C ALA A 395 49.56 -63.78 -78.05
N GLU A 396 50.60 -62.96 -77.74
CA GLU A 396 51.86 -63.03 -78.49
C GLU A 396 52.53 -64.40 -78.34
N TRP A 397 52.58 -64.94 -77.10
CA TRP A 397 53.13 -66.26 -76.87
C TRP A 397 52.33 -67.41 -77.50
N GLN A 398 51.00 -67.34 -77.50
CA GLN A 398 50.17 -68.29 -78.32
C GLN A 398 50.43 -68.21 -79.79
N ALA A 399 50.55 -66.91 -80.34
CA ALA A 399 50.88 -66.76 -81.75
C ALA A 399 52.29 -67.33 -82.09
N GLU A 400 53.26 -67.16 -81.23
CA GLU A 400 54.61 -67.68 -81.42
C GLU A 400 54.67 -69.19 -81.27
N ASN A 401 53.94 -69.76 -80.28
CA ASN A 401 53.77 -71.24 -80.17
C ASN A 401 53.04 -71.86 -81.37
N LYS A 402 52.10 -71.14 -81.96
CA LYS A 402 51.42 -71.63 -83.23
C LYS A 402 52.39 -71.58 -84.39
N LYS A 403 53.22 -70.58 -84.57
CA LYS A 403 54.26 -70.49 -85.54
C LYS A 403 55.31 -71.62 -85.41
N LEU A 404 55.72 -71.93 -84.13
CA LEU A 404 56.65 -73.02 -83.81
C LEU A 404 56.03 -74.35 -84.16
N LYS A 405 54.76 -74.58 -83.79
CA LYS A 405 54.04 -75.86 -84.20
C LYS A 405 53.92 -76.00 -85.70
N GLU A 406 53.68 -74.88 -86.40
CA GLU A 406 53.61 -74.90 -87.90
C GLU A 406 55.02 -75.20 -88.47
N LYS A 407 56.10 -74.64 -87.94
CA LYS A 407 57.50 -74.95 -88.39
C LYS A 407 57.86 -76.37 -88.08
N ILE A 408 57.50 -76.90 -86.92
CA ILE A 408 57.75 -78.33 -86.55
C ILE A 408 56.97 -79.28 -87.50
N HIS A 409 55.81 -78.90 -87.95
CA HIS A 409 54.99 -79.67 -88.89
C HIS A 409 55.59 -79.67 -90.32
N GLU A 410 56.27 -78.56 -90.74
CA GLU A 410 56.92 -78.37 -92.00
C GLU A 410 58.29 -79.15 -92.01
N THR A 411 58.95 -79.29 -90.88
CA THR A 411 60.25 -80.01 -90.76
C THR A 411 60.11 -81.54 -90.66
N ASN A 412 58.90 -82.03 -90.37
CA ASN A 412 58.59 -83.45 -90.32
C ASN A 412 57.82 -83.95 -91.51
N LYS A 413 57.84 -83.22 -92.62
CA LYS A 413 57.47 -83.72 -93.98
C LYS A 413 58.67 -83.79 -94.85
#